data_bc20894dd2a4031258858784805d0e77
#
_entry.id   bc20894dd2a4031258858784805d0e77
#
_cell.length_a   1.000
_cell.length_b   1.000
_cell.length_c   1.000
_cell.angle_alpha   90.00
_cell.angle_beta   90.00
_cell.angle_gamma   90.00
#
_symmetry.space_group_name_H-M   'P 1'
#
loop_
_entity.id
_entity.type
_entity.pdbx_description
1 polymer ?
#
loop_
_entity_poly.entity_id
_entity_poly.type
_entity_poly.pdbx_seq_one_letter_code
_entity_poly.pdbx_strand_id
1 'polypeptide(L)'
;NQTSDTFFKNIKKLQHGHSLSISNSIIKINKWYNIYDKLDNPIKSSDELKDLINDSINLRLRSDVSVGASLSGGLDSSVIVGNIYHKFKKKDLHTFSAIYKQNQIGDETVFINEFKSILSNMHYAKPTAESLFMDYEDFIITQNEPVPNTSAYAEYKVMESAKDIVTVILNGQGADEELAGYKYFFGYYFKELLIKFNLPKLFQELTKYISIHKSTYGLKAAIYFMLSSRLQSAIYIYNKNFYNRDFVNKYKKLSTIPDTIFKSNSLQQSLIDHFENHYTYP
;
A
#
# COMPACT_ATOMS: atom_id res chain seq x y z
N ASN A 1 1.75 12.14 6.18
CA ASN A 1 1.91 12.34 4.73
C ASN A 1 0.72 13.04 4.04
N GLN A 2 -0.33 13.40 4.78
CA GLN A 2 -1.54 14.07 4.26
C GLN A 2 -1.35 15.56 4.00
N THR A 3 -0.26 16.14 4.46
CA THR A 3 0.06 17.55 4.33
C THR A 3 1.40 17.73 3.65
N SER A 4 1.70 18.99 3.27
CA SER A 4 3.05 19.35 2.80
C SER A 4 4.09 19.40 3.91
N ASP A 5 3.70 19.20 5.17
CA ASP A 5 4.63 19.23 6.30
C ASP A 5 5.52 17.99 6.34
N THR A 6 6.75 18.18 6.81
CA THR A 6 7.69 17.10 7.12
C THR A 6 8.00 17.10 8.62
N PHE A 7 8.79 16.13 9.09
CA PHE A 7 9.32 16.14 10.45
C PHE A 7 10.37 17.22 10.70
N PHE A 8 10.83 17.88 9.63
CA PHE A 8 11.85 18.92 9.71
C PHE A 8 11.25 20.32 9.59
N LYS A 9 11.65 21.21 10.49
CA LYS A 9 11.22 22.60 10.43
C LYS A 9 11.67 23.27 9.12
N ASN A 10 10.75 23.98 8.46
CA ASN A 10 10.98 24.70 7.20
C ASN A 10 11.26 23.82 5.96
N ILE A 11 11.17 22.50 6.07
CA ILE A 11 11.23 21.60 4.92
C ILE A 11 9.80 21.17 4.58
N LYS A 12 9.40 21.39 3.33
CA LYS A 12 8.08 21.03 2.83
C LYS A 12 8.19 19.94 1.77
N LYS A 13 7.20 19.07 1.74
CA LYS A 13 7.03 18.03 0.73
C LYS A 13 6.21 18.59 -0.43
N LEU A 14 6.68 18.38 -1.66
CA LEU A 14 5.84 18.60 -2.84
C LEU A 14 4.71 17.58 -2.84
N GLN A 15 3.48 18.05 -2.94
CA GLN A 15 2.32 17.16 -2.94
C GLN A 15 2.26 16.33 -4.21
N HIS A 16 1.69 15.11 -4.11
CA HIS A 16 1.47 14.24 -5.26
C HIS A 16 0.65 14.95 -6.36
N GLY A 17 0.87 14.59 -7.60
CA GLY A 17 0.20 15.22 -8.74
C GLY A 17 0.61 16.68 -8.99
N HIS A 18 1.64 17.19 -8.32
CA HIS A 18 2.15 18.54 -8.51
C HIS A 18 3.55 18.53 -9.11
N SER A 19 3.85 19.54 -9.87
CA SER A 19 5.19 19.87 -10.36
C SER A 19 5.65 21.20 -9.76
N LEU A 20 6.95 21.32 -9.54
CA LEU A 20 7.59 22.55 -9.05
C LEU A 20 8.60 23.02 -10.10
N SER A 21 8.52 24.29 -10.47
CA SER A 21 9.50 24.95 -11.33
C SER A 21 10.07 26.16 -10.63
N ILE A 22 11.37 26.40 -10.81
CA ILE A 22 12.08 27.56 -10.28
C ILE A 22 12.71 28.31 -11.45
N SER A 23 12.35 29.60 -11.58
CA SER A 23 12.92 30.49 -12.57
C SER A 23 13.06 31.89 -11.99
N ASN A 24 14.24 32.51 -12.11
CA ASN A 24 14.54 33.85 -11.58
C ASN A 24 14.15 33.99 -10.10
N SER A 25 14.45 33.00 -9.27
CA SER A 25 14.08 32.95 -7.83
C SER A 25 12.56 32.90 -7.55
N ILE A 26 11.73 32.72 -8.57
CA ILE A 26 10.29 32.55 -8.43
C ILE A 26 9.97 31.05 -8.44
N ILE A 27 9.31 30.59 -7.40
CA ILE A 27 8.83 29.20 -7.29
C ILE A 27 7.39 29.14 -7.79
N LYS A 28 7.12 28.26 -8.76
CA LYS A 28 5.77 27.95 -9.23
C LYS A 28 5.46 26.48 -8.94
N ILE A 29 4.32 26.22 -8.32
CA ILE A 29 3.79 24.88 -8.07
C ILE A 29 2.51 24.75 -8.88
N ASN A 30 2.45 23.73 -9.75
CA ASN A 30 1.29 23.46 -10.60
C ASN A 30 0.79 22.02 -10.36
N LYS A 31 -0.53 21.86 -10.16
CA LYS A 31 -1.17 20.54 -10.14
C LYS A 31 -1.33 20.08 -11.60
N TRP A 32 -0.69 19.00 -11.98
CA TRP A 32 -0.73 18.42 -13.33
C TRP A 32 -1.55 17.13 -13.42
N TYR A 33 -1.84 16.52 -12.28
CA TYR A 33 -2.63 15.30 -12.21
C TYR A 33 -3.70 15.41 -11.12
N ASN A 34 -4.92 15.00 -11.47
CA ASN A 34 -6.03 14.90 -10.55
C ASN A 34 -6.82 13.63 -10.87
N ILE A 35 -6.95 12.73 -9.88
CA ILE A 35 -7.63 11.44 -10.08
C ILE A 35 -9.11 11.62 -10.47
N TYR A 36 -9.77 12.67 -9.96
CA TYR A 36 -11.17 12.95 -10.27
C TYR A 36 -11.43 13.16 -11.78
N ASP A 37 -10.44 13.67 -12.51
CA ASP A 37 -10.54 13.91 -13.95
C ASP A 37 -10.53 12.58 -14.77
N LYS A 38 -10.29 11.44 -14.10
CA LYS A 38 -10.19 10.11 -14.72
C LYS A 38 -11.36 9.19 -14.38
N LEU A 39 -12.26 9.59 -13.49
CA LEU A 39 -13.37 8.74 -13.01
C LEU A 39 -14.46 8.48 -14.07
N ASP A 40 -14.52 9.29 -15.11
CA ASP A 40 -15.54 9.17 -16.17
C ASP A 40 -15.31 7.99 -17.14
N ASN A 41 -14.16 7.34 -17.06
CA ASN A 41 -13.78 6.21 -17.89
C ASN A 41 -13.60 4.93 -17.06
N PRO A 42 -14.68 4.30 -16.58
CA PRO A 42 -14.56 3.08 -15.79
C PRO A 42 -14.05 1.92 -16.63
N ILE A 43 -13.23 1.07 -16.03
CA ILE A 43 -12.81 -0.21 -16.62
C ILE A 43 -14.06 -1.08 -16.84
N LYS A 44 -14.24 -1.59 -18.06
CA LYS A 44 -15.46 -2.31 -18.49
C LYS A 44 -15.35 -3.82 -18.30
N SER A 45 -14.15 -4.36 -18.25
CA SER A 45 -13.94 -5.80 -18.14
C SER A 45 -12.63 -6.15 -17.43
N SER A 46 -12.52 -7.39 -16.96
CA SER A 46 -11.27 -7.95 -16.41
C SER A 46 -10.15 -8.01 -17.44
N ASP A 47 -10.49 -8.18 -18.72
CA ASP A 47 -9.48 -8.22 -19.79
C ASP A 47 -8.88 -6.84 -20.02
N GLU A 48 -9.70 -5.78 -20.01
CA GLU A 48 -9.22 -4.40 -20.05
C GLU A 48 -8.29 -4.08 -18.89
N LEU A 49 -8.64 -4.49 -17.65
CA LEU A 49 -7.77 -4.34 -16.49
C LEU A 49 -6.44 -5.08 -16.68
N LYS A 50 -6.51 -6.32 -17.15
CA LYS A 50 -5.32 -7.13 -17.45
C LYS A 50 -4.42 -6.47 -18.50
N ASP A 51 -5.00 -5.88 -19.53
CA ASP A 51 -4.23 -5.19 -20.57
C ASP A 51 -3.57 -3.93 -20.03
N LEU A 52 -4.25 -3.15 -19.19
CA LEU A 52 -3.68 -1.99 -18.51
C LEU A 52 -2.51 -2.37 -17.61
N ILE A 53 -2.65 -3.42 -16.80
CA ILE A 53 -1.56 -3.94 -15.96
C ILE A 53 -0.36 -4.36 -16.83
N ASN A 54 -0.63 -5.08 -17.90
CA ASN A 54 0.42 -5.53 -18.81
C ASN A 54 1.12 -4.37 -19.52
N ASP A 55 0.40 -3.36 -19.97
CA ASP A 55 0.97 -2.17 -20.58
C ASP A 55 1.84 -1.40 -19.56
N SER A 56 1.34 -1.26 -18.34
CA SER A 56 2.07 -0.65 -17.23
C SER A 56 3.41 -1.37 -16.96
N ILE A 57 3.41 -2.70 -16.91
CA ILE A 57 4.64 -3.49 -16.74
C ILE A 57 5.57 -3.29 -17.94
N ASN A 58 5.03 -3.38 -19.17
CA ASN A 58 5.80 -3.21 -20.39
C ASN A 58 6.52 -1.87 -20.47
N LEU A 59 5.82 -0.80 -20.11
CA LEU A 59 6.38 0.55 -20.06
C LEU A 59 7.57 0.64 -19.09
N ARG A 60 7.46 -0.01 -17.93
CA ARG A 60 8.51 -0.01 -16.90
C ARG A 60 9.69 -0.94 -17.18
N LEU A 61 9.49 -1.90 -18.08
CA LEU A 61 10.58 -2.76 -18.58
C LEU A 61 11.44 -2.08 -19.65
N ARG A 62 11.03 -0.90 -20.15
CA ARG A 62 11.85 -0.07 -21.03
C ARG A 62 12.93 0.60 -20.21
N SER A 63 14.10 0.04 -20.23
CA SER A 63 15.23 0.52 -19.43
C SER A 63 16.54 0.18 -20.13
N ASP A 64 17.49 1.09 -20.05
CA ASP A 64 18.89 0.94 -20.46
C ASP A 64 19.78 0.44 -19.32
N VAL A 65 19.19 0.16 -18.17
CA VAL A 65 19.84 -0.46 -17.01
C VAL A 65 19.16 -1.76 -16.61
N SER A 66 19.80 -2.56 -15.77
CA SER A 66 19.26 -3.83 -15.27
C SER A 66 18.01 -3.61 -14.39
N VAL A 67 16.94 -4.36 -14.69
CA VAL A 67 15.67 -4.32 -13.98
C VAL A 67 15.42 -5.65 -13.30
N GLY A 68 15.14 -5.61 -12.01
CA GLY A 68 14.67 -6.73 -11.20
C GLY A 68 13.24 -6.52 -10.70
N ALA A 69 12.76 -7.42 -9.88
CA ALA A 69 11.46 -7.32 -9.25
C ALA A 69 11.49 -7.76 -7.79
N SER A 70 10.74 -7.07 -6.95
CA SER A 70 10.43 -7.54 -5.59
C SER A 70 9.41 -8.66 -5.66
N LEU A 71 9.65 -9.78 -4.95
CA LEU A 71 8.76 -10.94 -4.88
C LEU A 71 8.47 -11.25 -3.41
N SER A 72 7.38 -10.72 -2.88
CA SER A 72 6.97 -10.94 -1.49
C SER A 72 6.25 -12.29 -1.29
N GLY A 73 5.73 -12.91 -2.35
CA GLY A 73 4.81 -14.04 -2.28
C GLY A 73 3.33 -13.61 -2.25
N GLY A 74 3.03 -12.34 -2.04
CA GLY A 74 1.70 -11.77 -2.17
C GLY A 74 1.22 -11.74 -3.63
N LEU A 75 -0.09 -11.55 -3.83
CA LEU A 75 -0.73 -11.57 -5.15
C LEU A 75 -0.10 -10.55 -6.10
N ASP A 76 0.09 -9.32 -5.65
CA ASP A 76 0.51 -8.20 -6.48
C ASP A 76 1.92 -8.39 -7.05
N SER A 77 2.86 -8.74 -6.20
CA SER A 77 4.24 -9.05 -6.62
C SER A 77 4.29 -10.29 -7.53
N SER A 78 3.46 -11.29 -7.25
CA SER A 78 3.36 -12.51 -8.06
C SER A 78 2.79 -12.24 -9.45
N VAL A 79 1.81 -11.33 -9.56
CA VAL A 79 1.26 -10.89 -10.86
C VAL A 79 2.33 -10.19 -11.69
N ILE A 80 3.12 -9.30 -11.10
CA ILE A 80 4.21 -8.60 -11.79
C ILE A 80 5.25 -9.60 -12.31
N VAL A 81 5.79 -10.43 -11.42
CA VAL A 81 6.83 -11.42 -11.75
C VAL A 81 6.33 -12.44 -12.77
N GLY A 82 5.11 -12.96 -12.57
CA GLY A 82 4.49 -13.92 -13.48
C GLY A 82 4.30 -13.34 -14.89
N ASN A 83 3.85 -12.08 -15.02
CA ASN A 83 3.73 -11.44 -16.33
C ASN A 83 5.09 -11.19 -16.99
N ILE A 84 6.10 -10.74 -16.23
CA ILE A 84 7.46 -10.55 -16.75
C ILE A 84 7.99 -11.86 -17.32
N TYR A 85 7.84 -12.95 -16.60
CA TYR A 85 8.30 -14.27 -17.05
C TYR A 85 7.47 -14.82 -18.21
N HIS A 86 6.15 -14.92 -18.07
CA HIS A 86 5.30 -15.62 -19.04
C HIS A 86 4.97 -14.79 -20.28
N LYS A 87 4.64 -13.51 -20.12
CA LYS A 87 4.21 -12.64 -21.22
C LYS A 87 5.41 -11.98 -21.91
N PHE A 88 6.33 -11.42 -21.15
CA PHE A 88 7.48 -10.70 -21.70
C PHE A 88 8.70 -11.60 -21.91
N LYS A 89 8.63 -12.88 -21.54
CA LYS A 89 9.65 -13.91 -21.78
C LYS A 89 11.04 -13.57 -21.21
N LYS A 90 11.11 -12.73 -20.20
CA LYS A 90 12.36 -12.39 -19.49
C LYS A 90 12.65 -13.47 -18.44
N LYS A 91 13.38 -14.49 -18.85
CA LYS A 91 13.73 -15.66 -18.00
C LYS A 91 14.91 -15.39 -17.07
N ASP A 92 15.70 -14.39 -17.36
CA ASP A 92 16.87 -13.93 -16.61
C ASP A 92 16.54 -12.92 -15.52
N LEU A 93 15.25 -12.73 -15.21
CA LEU A 93 14.78 -11.80 -14.20
C LEU A 93 15.38 -12.11 -12.82
N HIS A 94 15.99 -11.11 -12.21
CA HIS A 94 16.40 -11.13 -10.82
C HIS A 94 15.22 -10.77 -9.92
N THR A 95 14.94 -11.62 -8.93
CA THR A 95 13.90 -11.35 -7.93
C THR A 95 14.49 -11.27 -6.52
N PHE A 96 13.92 -10.40 -5.70
CA PHE A 96 14.39 -10.12 -4.35
C PHE A 96 13.26 -10.29 -3.35
N SER A 97 13.48 -11.08 -2.31
CA SER A 97 12.45 -11.49 -1.36
C SER A 97 12.95 -11.38 0.07
N ALA A 98 12.15 -10.83 0.98
CA ALA A 98 12.37 -11.03 2.40
C ALA A 98 11.76 -12.37 2.82
N ILE A 99 12.55 -13.20 3.49
CA ILE A 99 12.08 -14.48 4.02
C ILE A 99 12.33 -14.55 5.53
N TYR A 100 11.42 -15.21 6.23
CA TYR A 100 11.43 -15.30 7.68
C TYR A 100 11.61 -16.76 8.13
N LYS A 101 11.75 -16.96 9.45
CA LYS A 101 11.75 -18.32 10.00
C LYS A 101 10.39 -18.99 9.74
N GLN A 102 10.42 -20.25 9.37
CA GLN A 102 9.23 -21.05 9.08
C GLN A 102 8.18 -20.93 10.21
N ASN A 103 6.92 -20.75 9.84
CA ASN A 103 5.78 -20.53 10.75
C ASN A 103 5.79 -19.19 11.50
N GLN A 104 6.58 -18.22 11.08
CA GLN A 104 6.46 -16.86 11.60
C GLN A 104 5.29 -16.13 10.94
N ILE A 105 4.59 -15.27 11.69
CA ILE A 105 3.49 -14.45 11.14
C ILE A 105 4.04 -13.57 10.01
N GLY A 106 3.38 -13.63 8.83
CA GLY A 106 3.81 -12.90 7.63
C GLY A 106 4.86 -13.62 6.79
N ASP A 107 5.19 -14.88 7.09
CA ASP A 107 6.04 -15.70 6.23
C ASP A 107 5.27 -16.20 5.01
N GLU A 108 5.61 -15.68 3.85
CA GLU A 108 5.04 -16.04 2.54
C GLU A 108 6.02 -16.88 1.70
N THR A 109 7.06 -17.43 2.32
CA THR A 109 8.12 -18.22 1.66
C THR A 109 7.54 -19.40 0.84
N VAL A 110 6.41 -19.97 1.25
CA VAL A 110 5.74 -21.04 0.50
C VAL A 110 5.36 -20.56 -0.90
N PHE A 111 4.76 -19.37 -1.03
CA PHE A 111 4.36 -18.80 -2.32
C PHE A 111 5.55 -18.34 -3.15
N ILE A 112 6.59 -17.78 -2.51
CA ILE A 112 7.85 -17.43 -3.17
C ILE A 112 8.48 -18.67 -3.81
N ASN A 113 8.43 -19.80 -3.11
CA ASN A 113 9.02 -21.06 -3.57
C ASN A 113 8.33 -21.65 -4.81
N GLU A 114 7.07 -21.32 -5.10
CA GLU A 114 6.39 -21.73 -6.33
C GLU A 114 7.12 -21.22 -7.59
N PHE A 115 7.83 -20.11 -7.48
CA PHE A 115 8.60 -19.54 -8.57
C PHE A 115 9.97 -20.21 -8.80
N LYS A 116 10.45 -21.06 -7.91
CA LYS A 116 11.76 -21.74 -8.04
C LYS A 116 11.88 -22.62 -9.28
N SER A 117 10.77 -23.15 -9.77
CA SER A 117 10.75 -23.99 -10.97
C SER A 117 10.96 -23.19 -12.27
N ILE A 118 10.76 -21.89 -12.23
CA ILE A 118 10.77 -21.01 -13.41
C ILE A 118 11.81 -19.91 -13.35
N LEU A 119 12.25 -19.47 -12.16
CA LEU A 119 13.24 -18.41 -11.97
C LEU A 119 14.57 -18.96 -11.48
N SER A 120 15.66 -18.55 -12.13
CA SER A 120 17.02 -18.96 -11.74
C SER A 120 17.71 -17.96 -10.80
N ASN A 121 17.32 -16.67 -10.86
CA ASN A 121 17.99 -15.59 -10.16
C ASN A 121 17.13 -15.08 -9.00
N MET A 122 16.95 -15.91 -7.99
CA MET A 122 16.15 -15.55 -6.79
C MET A 122 17.09 -15.22 -5.62
N HIS A 123 16.96 -14.02 -5.08
CA HIS A 123 17.77 -13.51 -3.97
C HIS A 123 16.90 -13.37 -2.71
N TYR A 124 17.48 -13.73 -1.56
CA TYR A 124 16.75 -13.77 -0.30
C TYR A 124 17.44 -12.92 0.75
N ALA A 125 16.75 -11.92 1.27
CA ALA A 125 17.10 -11.19 2.48
C ALA A 125 16.45 -11.86 3.70
N LYS A 126 17.16 -11.89 4.84
CA LYS A 126 16.68 -12.48 6.10
C LYS A 126 16.72 -11.43 7.21
N PRO A 127 15.76 -10.50 7.25
CA PRO A 127 15.71 -9.50 8.31
C PRO A 127 15.44 -10.17 9.66
N THR A 128 16.23 -9.82 10.67
CA THR A 128 16.08 -10.29 12.05
C THR A 128 16.11 -9.09 13.01
N ALA A 129 15.71 -9.32 14.27
CA ALA A 129 15.81 -8.29 15.29
C ALA A 129 17.29 -7.91 15.55
N GLU A 130 18.17 -8.90 15.53
CA GLU A 130 19.61 -8.69 15.73
C GLU A 130 20.20 -7.85 14.60
N SER A 131 19.85 -8.16 13.34
CA SER A 131 20.34 -7.37 12.20
C SER A 131 19.77 -5.95 12.22
N LEU A 132 18.51 -5.75 12.64
CA LEU A 132 17.95 -4.42 12.82
C LEU A 132 18.77 -3.58 13.83
N PHE A 133 19.20 -4.16 14.94
CA PHE A 133 20.02 -3.45 15.90
C PHE A 133 21.41 -3.12 15.36
N MET A 134 22.01 -4.00 14.58
CA MET A 134 23.30 -3.76 13.94
C MET A 134 23.24 -2.68 12.87
N ASP A 135 22.20 -2.69 12.06
CA ASP A 135 22.02 -1.77 10.92
C ASP A 135 21.28 -0.48 11.33
N TYR A 136 20.93 -0.30 12.62
CA TYR A 136 19.98 0.72 13.07
C TYR A 136 20.34 2.12 12.60
N GLU A 137 21.58 2.53 12.73
CA GLU A 137 22.05 3.87 12.38
C GLU A 137 21.96 4.10 10.87
N ASP A 138 22.49 3.20 10.06
CA ASP A 138 22.45 3.28 8.60
C ASP A 138 21.02 3.21 8.05
N PHE A 139 20.18 2.36 8.65
CA PHE A 139 18.78 2.26 8.30
C PHE A 139 18.05 3.59 8.56
N ILE A 140 18.18 4.18 9.74
CA ILE A 140 17.50 5.46 10.06
C ILE A 140 18.02 6.60 9.19
N ILE A 141 19.33 6.67 8.94
CA ILE A 141 19.91 7.67 8.03
C ILE A 141 19.32 7.52 6.62
N THR A 142 19.22 6.29 6.12
CA THR A 142 18.68 6.01 4.78
C THR A 142 17.19 6.40 4.68
N GLN A 143 16.40 6.20 5.73
CA GLN A 143 14.97 6.54 5.73
C GLN A 143 14.72 8.06 5.77
N ASN A 144 15.63 8.86 6.31
CA ASN A 144 15.53 10.32 6.48
C ASN A 144 14.32 10.82 7.31
N GLU A 145 13.36 9.97 7.62
CA GLU A 145 12.17 10.27 8.43
C GLU A 145 11.89 9.12 9.40
N PRO A 146 11.20 9.35 10.54
CA PRO A 146 10.76 8.28 11.42
C PRO A 146 9.86 7.28 10.68
N VAL A 147 10.13 6.01 10.87
CA VAL A 147 9.35 4.92 10.26
C VAL A 147 8.25 4.40 11.21
N PRO A 148 7.05 4.07 10.69
CA PRO A 148 5.92 3.68 11.54
C PRO A 148 6.00 2.24 12.05
N ASN A 149 6.77 1.37 11.40
CA ASN A 149 6.84 -0.06 11.72
C ASN A 149 8.11 -0.71 11.15
N THR A 150 8.29 -2.00 11.44
CA THR A 150 9.47 -2.78 11.03
C THR A 150 9.39 -3.30 9.57
N SER A 151 8.27 -3.12 8.86
CA SER A 151 8.18 -3.52 7.45
C SER A 151 9.16 -2.73 6.57
N ALA A 152 9.39 -1.46 6.92
CA ALA A 152 10.38 -0.62 6.24
C ALA A 152 11.81 -1.21 6.36
N TYR A 153 12.15 -1.87 7.48
CA TYR A 153 13.43 -2.53 7.62
C TYR A 153 13.54 -3.78 6.74
N ALA A 154 12.46 -4.55 6.60
CA ALA A 154 12.45 -5.69 5.70
C ALA A 154 12.68 -5.25 4.23
N GLU A 155 12.04 -4.16 3.82
CA GLU A 155 12.25 -3.56 2.50
C GLU A 155 13.69 -3.03 2.33
N TYR A 156 14.23 -2.36 3.35
CA TYR A 156 15.65 -1.93 3.38
C TYR A 156 16.60 -3.09 3.11
N LYS A 157 16.41 -4.24 3.76
CA LYS A 157 17.24 -5.44 3.53
C LYS A 157 17.05 -6.05 2.15
N VAL A 158 15.84 -5.97 1.58
CA VAL A 158 15.58 -6.39 0.20
C VAL A 158 16.33 -5.48 -0.78
N MET A 159 16.26 -4.15 -0.60
CA MET A 159 16.97 -3.19 -1.44
C MET A 159 18.50 -3.31 -1.30
N GLU A 160 18.99 -3.57 -0.09
CA GLU A 160 20.40 -3.83 0.16
C GLU A 160 20.88 -5.07 -0.63
N SER A 161 20.07 -6.14 -0.66
CA SER A 161 20.43 -7.35 -1.42
C SER A 161 20.43 -7.16 -2.94
N ALA A 162 19.79 -6.11 -3.43
CA ALA A 162 19.67 -5.81 -4.85
C ALA A 162 20.72 -4.81 -5.37
N LYS A 163 21.32 -4.04 -4.47
CA LYS A 163 22.14 -2.85 -4.75
C LYS A 163 23.21 -3.04 -5.84
N ASP A 164 23.91 -4.17 -5.83
CA ASP A 164 25.01 -4.44 -6.76
C ASP A 164 24.60 -5.36 -7.92
N ILE A 165 23.32 -5.70 -8.03
CA ILE A 165 22.80 -6.66 -9.02
C ILE A 165 21.93 -5.95 -10.06
N VAL A 166 21.01 -5.09 -9.61
CA VAL A 166 20.10 -4.33 -10.48
C VAL A 166 20.03 -2.88 -10.08
N THR A 167 19.71 -2.01 -11.04
CA THR A 167 19.57 -0.57 -10.79
C THR A 167 18.11 -0.18 -10.50
N VAL A 168 17.17 -0.94 -11.05
CA VAL A 168 15.72 -0.69 -10.91
C VAL A 168 15.04 -1.95 -10.40
N ILE A 169 14.11 -1.78 -9.46
CA ILE A 169 13.25 -2.86 -8.95
C ILE A 169 11.79 -2.48 -9.21
N LEU A 170 11.06 -3.37 -9.87
CA LEU A 170 9.60 -3.29 -9.96
C LEU A 170 8.99 -3.85 -8.67
N ASN A 171 8.05 -3.10 -8.10
CA ASN A 171 7.40 -3.42 -6.84
C ASN A 171 5.88 -3.39 -6.99
N GLY A 172 5.17 -4.24 -6.23
CA GLY A 172 3.71 -4.32 -6.18
C GLY A 172 3.05 -3.30 -5.24
N GLN A 173 3.82 -2.40 -4.63
CA GLN A 173 3.27 -1.37 -3.74
C GLN A 173 2.27 -0.47 -4.46
N GLY A 174 1.16 -0.16 -3.77
CA GLY A 174 0.06 0.65 -4.31
C GLY A 174 -1.10 -0.17 -4.86
N ALA A 175 -0.92 -1.46 -5.13
CA ALA A 175 -1.99 -2.30 -5.71
C ALA A 175 -3.17 -2.50 -4.73
N ASP A 176 -2.91 -2.67 -3.45
CA ASP A 176 -3.96 -2.76 -2.43
C ASP A 176 -4.83 -1.49 -2.36
N GLU A 177 -4.23 -0.32 -2.57
CA GLU A 177 -4.93 0.96 -2.62
C GLU A 177 -5.77 1.10 -3.88
N GLU A 178 -5.27 0.65 -5.02
CA GLU A 178 -5.96 0.75 -6.31
C GLU A 178 -7.05 -0.32 -6.48
N LEU A 179 -6.81 -1.53 -5.98
CA LEU A 179 -7.65 -2.71 -6.19
C LEU A 179 -8.47 -3.12 -4.96
N ALA A 180 -8.54 -2.25 -3.94
CA ALA A 180 -9.27 -2.51 -2.70
C ALA A 180 -8.78 -3.77 -1.94
N GLY A 181 -7.48 -4.03 -1.91
CA GLY A 181 -6.88 -5.22 -1.30
C GLY A 181 -7.01 -5.25 0.23
N TYR A 182 -7.10 -4.11 0.90
CA TYR A 182 -7.22 -4.07 2.35
C TYR A 182 -8.59 -4.53 2.84
N LYS A 183 -8.60 -5.39 3.87
CA LYS A 183 -9.82 -5.98 4.45
C LYS A 183 -10.85 -4.94 4.91
N TYR A 184 -10.44 -3.74 5.30
CA TYR A 184 -11.37 -2.71 5.74
C TYR A 184 -12.20 -2.11 4.58
N PHE A 185 -11.78 -2.24 3.32
CA PHE A 185 -12.57 -1.81 2.17
C PHE A 185 -13.88 -2.59 2.04
N PHE A 186 -13.93 -3.84 2.49
CA PHE A 186 -15.19 -4.56 2.61
C PHE A 186 -16.17 -3.85 3.56
N GLY A 187 -15.67 -3.18 4.60
CA GLY A 187 -16.50 -2.37 5.49
C GLY A 187 -17.21 -1.24 4.76
N TYR A 188 -16.53 -0.52 3.87
CA TYR A 188 -17.13 0.53 3.04
C TYR A 188 -18.11 -0.04 2.03
N TYR A 189 -17.78 -1.15 1.39
CA TYR A 189 -18.67 -1.83 0.47
C TYR A 189 -19.97 -2.29 1.13
N PHE A 190 -19.89 -2.93 2.27
CA PHE A 190 -21.09 -3.35 3.01
C PHE A 190 -21.89 -2.17 3.57
N LYS A 191 -21.23 -1.10 4.03
CA LYS A 191 -21.88 0.16 4.40
C LYS A 191 -22.65 0.75 3.22
N GLU A 192 -22.05 0.77 2.03
CA GLU A 192 -22.70 1.27 0.81
C GLU A 192 -23.96 0.47 0.46
N LEU A 193 -23.89 -0.87 0.52
CA LEU A 193 -25.04 -1.75 0.28
C LEU A 193 -26.17 -1.52 1.30
N LEU A 194 -25.82 -1.26 2.57
CA LEU A 194 -26.78 -0.91 3.62
C LEU A 194 -27.46 0.43 3.33
N ILE A 195 -26.69 1.47 3.02
CA ILE A 195 -27.22 2.81 2.72
C ILE A 195 -28.13 2.78 1.49
N LYS A 196 -27.79 1.98 0.48
CA LYS A 196 -28.60 1.80 -0.74
C LYS A 196 -29.79 0.82 -0.57
N PHE A 197 -30.01 0.30 0.65
CA PHE A 197 -31.03 -0.72 0.95
C PHE A 197 -30.98 -1.97 0.05
N ASN A 198 -29.79 -2.30 -0.49
CA ASN A 198 -29.61 -3.50 -1.31
C ASN A 198 -29.33 -4.73 -0.42
N LEU A 199 -30.33 -5.09 0.40
CA LEU A 199 -30.22 -6.16 1.38
C LEU A 199 -29.98 -7.55 0.76
N PRO A 200 -30.59 -7.94 -0.38
CA PRO A 200 -30.31 -9.24 -0.99
C PRO A 200 -28.83 -9.38 -1.39
N LYS A 201 -28.25 -8.35 -2.02
CA LYS A 201 -26.84 -8.36 -2.40
C LYS A 201 -25.93 -8.33 -1.17
N LEU A 202 -26.29 -7.54 -0.15
CA LEU A 202 -25.52 -7.52 1.10
C LEU A 202 -25.45 -8.91 1.74
N PHE A 203 -26.57 -9.62 1.82
CA PHE A 203 -26.61 -10.97 2.39
C PHE A 203 -25.75 -11.94 1.58
N GLN A 204 -25.86 -11.91 0.25
CA GLN A 204 -25.07 -12.73 -0.66
C GLN A 204 -23.55 -12.48 -0.47
N GLU A 205 -23.15 -11.22 -0.45
CA GLU A 205 -21.73 -10.86 -0.35
C GLU A 205 -21.17 -11.12 1.05
N LEU A 206 -21.95 -10.92 2.11
CA LEU A 206 -21.57 -11.27 3.49
C LEU A 206 -21.35 -12.78 3.65
N THR A 207 -22.25 -13.60 3.11
CA THR A 207 -22.09 -15.05 3.19
C THR A 207 -20.85 -15.55 2.45
N LYS A 208 -20.58 -15.01 1.25
CA LYS A 208 -19.34 -15.27 0.51
C LYS A 208 -18.10 -14.82 1.28
N TYR A 209 -18.12 -13.59 1.81
CA TYR A 209 -17.02 -13.05 2.59
C TYR A 209 -16.68 -13.94 3.79
N ILE A 210 -17.69 -14.33 4.57
CA ILE A 210 -17.50 -15.20 5.74
C ILE A 210 -16.99 -16.58 5.33
N SER A 211 -17.53 -17.14 4.24
CA SER A 211 -17.08 -18.44 3.72
C SER A 211 -15.60 -18.43 3.31
N ILE A 212 -15.15 -17.39 2.62
CA ILE A 212 -13.77 -17.26 2.10
C ILE A 212 -12.81 -16.88 3.22
N HIS A 213 -13.10 -15.81 3.95
CA HIS A 213 -12.16 -15.24 4.93
C HIS A 213 -12.29 -15.84 6.33
N LYS A 214 -13.30 -16.68 6.59
CA LYS A 214 -13.60 -17.24 7.93
C LYS A 214 -13.64 -16.19 9.03
N SER A 215 -14.13 -14.98 8.70
CA SER A 215 -14.09 -13.79 9.54
C SER A 215 -15.34 -12.92 9.39
N THR A 216 -15.74 -12.28 10.45
CA THR A 216 -16.80 -11.25 10.45
C THR A 216 -16.24 -9.83 10.42
N TYR A 217 -14.95 -9.67 10.17
CA TYR A 217 -14.27 -8.36 10.23
C TYR A 217 -14.91 -7.32 9.32
N GLY A 218 -15.26 -7.66 8.06
CA GLY A 218 -15.90 -6.74 7.12
C GLY A 218 -17.23 -6.17 7.64
N LEU A 219 -18.05 -7.02 8.31
CA LEU A 219 -19.30 -6.55 8.91
C LEU A 219 -19.03 -5.63 10.12
N LYS A 220 -18.08 -5.99 10.98
CA LYS A 220 -17.67 -5.12 12.10
C LYS A 220 -17.14 -3.78 11.61
N ALA A 221 -16.38 -3.78 10.53
CA ALA A 221 -15.87 -2.57 9.88
C ALA A 221 -17.02 -1.72 9.32
N ALA A 222 -18.02 -2.34 8.66
CA ALA A 222 -19.19 -1.61 8.17
C ALA A 222 -19.94 -0.90 9.30
N ILE A 223 -20.20 -1.61 10.40
CA ILE A 223 -20.86 -1.03 11.59
C ILE A 223 -19.99 0.13 12.15
N TYR A 224 -18.69 -0.09 12.28
CA TYR A 224 -17.75 0.94 12.74
C TYR A 224 -17.81 2.21 11.87
N PHE A 225 -17.83 2.07 10.53
CA PHE A 225 -17.90 3.19 9.59
C PHE A 225 -19.27 3.88 9.53
N MET A 226 -20.30 3.29 10.14
CA MET A 226 -21.62 3.93 10.32
C MET A 226 -21.72 4.76 11.61
N LEU A 227 -20.78 4.58 12.54
CA LEU A 227 -20.76 5.35 13.78
C LEU A 227 -20.37 6.81 13.53
N SER A 228 -20.75 7.69 14.46
CA SER A 228 -20.29 9.08 14.43
C SER A 228 -18.75 9.16 14.59
N SER A 229 -18.14 10.19 14.02
CA SER A 229 -16.69 10.41 14.12
C SER A 229 -16.15 10.43 15.55
N ARG A 230 -17.00 10.88 16.51
CA ARG A 230 -16.65 10.87 17.94
C ARG A 230 -16.52 9.45 18.48
N LEU A 231 -17.47 8.57 18.14
CA LEU A 231 -17.45 7.16 18.56
C LEU A 231 -16.33 6.39 17.87
N GLN A 232 -16.11 6.62 16.57
CA GLN A 232 -15.01 6.02 15.84
C GLN A 232 -13.66 6.38 16.47
N SER A 233 -13.44 7.66 16.77
CA SER A 233 -12.21 8.13 17.41
C SER A 233 -12.03 7.51 18.80
N ALA A 234 -13.10 7.41 19.59
CA ALA A 234 -13.04 6.80 20.91
C ALA A 234 -12.66 5.31 20.84
N ILE A 235 -13.27 4.56 19.92
CA ILE A 235 -12.98 3.13 19.71
C ILE A 235 -11.53 2.96 19.21
N TYR A 236 -11.09 3.80 18.27
CA TYR A 236 -9.73 3.75 17.74
C TYR A 236 -8.68 3.97 18.83
N ILE A 237 -8.85 5.01 19.64
CA ILE A 237 -7.93 5.34 20.73
C ILE A 237 -7.97 4.23 21.81
N TYR A 238 -9.15 3.71 22.13
CA TYR A 238 -9.29 2.66 23.13
C TYR A 238 -8.55 1.38 22.75
N ASN A 239 -8.57 1.03 21.47
CA ASN A 239 -7.92 -0.19 20.95
C ASN A 239 -6.40 -0.04 20.78
N LYS A 240 -5.84 1.16 20.92
CA LYS A 240 -4.39 1.43 20.77
C LYS A 240 -3.75 1.62 22.15
N ASN A 241 -3.39 0.53 22.81
CA ASN A 241 -2.85 0.50 24.17
C ASN A 241 -1.52 1.26 24.37
N PHE A 242 -0.81 1.60 23.27
CA PHE A 242 0.45 2.34 23.32
C PHE A 242 0.28 3.86 23.34
N TYR A 243 -0.94 4.37 23.17
CA TYR A 243 -1.17 5.81 23.30
C TYR A 243 -1.46 6.21 24.74
N ASN A 244 -0.70 7.20 25.23
CA ASN A 244 -1.05 7.85 26.49
C ASN A 244 -2.38 8.61 26.32
N ARG A 245 -3.41 8.21 27.09
CA ARG A 245 -4.76 8.76 26.99
C ARG A 245 -4.83 10.25 27.30
N ASP A 246 -4.08 10.71 28.28
CA ASP A 246 -4.07 12.13 28.67
C ASP A 246 -3.45 12.98 27.58
N PHE A 247 -2.35 12.52 26.98
CA PHE A 247 -1.73 13.16 25.83
C PHE A 247 -2.71 13.23 24.66
N VAL A 248 -3.37 12.13 24.29
CA VAL A 248 -4.33 12.11 23.19
C VAL A 248 -5.50 13.06 23.48
N ASN A 249 -6.08 13.04 24.68
CA ASN A 249 -7.19 13.92 25.06
C ASN A 249 -6.80 15.39 25.00
N LYS A 250 -5.58 15.74 25.39
CA LYS A 250 -5.05 17.10 25.36
C LYS A 250 -4.86 17.62 23.92
N TYR A 251 -4.35 16.77 23.02
CA TYR A 251 -3.93 17.18 21.67
C TYR A 251 -4.84 16.73 20.54
N LYS A 252 -5.91 15.95 20.81
CA LYS A 252 -6.82 15.42 19.77
C LYS A 252 -7.44 16.48 18.87
N LYS A 253 -7.62 17.70 19.35
CA LYS A 253 -8.15 18.82 18.55
C LYS A 253 -7.17 19.34 17.49
N LEU A 254 -5.89 19.03 17.64
CA LEU A 254 -4.84 19.39 16.68
C LEU A 254 -4.67 18.36 15.57
N SER A 255 -5.27 17.16 15.73
CA SER A 255 -5.21 16.10 14.73
C SER A 255 -6.31 16.30 13.70
N THR A 256 -5.93 16.42 12.43
CA THR A 256 -6.85 16.48 11.28
C THR A 256 -7.20 15.11 10.73
N ILE A 257 -6.47 14.06 11.13
CA ILE A 257 -6.56 12.70 10.60
C ILE A 257 -7.97 12.08 10.74
N PRO A 258 -8.63 12.11 11.90
CA PRO A 258 -9.94 11.48 12.06
C PRO A 258 -11.05 12.09 11.19
N ASP A 259 -10.89 13.36 10.80
CA ASP A 259 -11.93 14.08 10.06
C ASP A 259 -11.92 13.79 8.56
N THR A 260 -10.81 13.27 8.03
CA THR A 260 -10.66 12.98 6.60
C THR A 260 -10.90 11.51 6.25
N ILE A 261 -10.45 10.58 7.08
CA ILE A 261 -10.38 9.16 6.76
C ILE A 261 -11.72 8.42 6.84
N PHE A 262 -12.64 8.86 7.72
CA PHE A 262 -13.83 8.07 8.06
C PHE A 262 -15.15 8.61 7.50
N LYS A 263 -15.10 9.61 6.61
CA LYS A 263 -16.32 10.26 6.10
C LYS A 263 -16.90 9.63 4.84
N SER A 264 -16.17 8.75 4.17
CA SER A 264 -16.61 8.14 2.91
C SER A 264 -17.89 7.33 3.07
N ASN A 265 -18.82 7.50 2.12
CA ASN A 265 -20.11 6.82 2.11
C ASN A 265 -20.21 5.71 1.05
N SER A 266 -19.20 5.55 0.20
CA SER A 266 -19.11 4.49 -0.79
C SER A 266 -17.70 3.90 -0.84
N LEU A 267 -17.58 2.72 -1.43
CA LEU A 267 -16.27 2.11 -1.67
C LEU A 267 -15.43 2.98 -2.60
N GLN A 268 -16.01 3.49 -3.68
CA GLN A 268 -15.31 4.36 -4.62
C GLN A 268 -14.76 5.61 -3.94
N GLN A 269 -15.57 6.31 -3.15
CA GLN A 269 -15.11 7.49 -2.41
C GLN A 269 -14.00 7.14 -1.44
N SER A 270 -14.10 6.00 -0.75
CA SER A 270 -13.06 5.53 0.16
C SER A 270 -11.74 5.24 -0.54
N LEU A 271 -11.77 4.65 -1.73
CA LEU A 271 -10.58 4.40 -2.55
C LEU A 271 -9.92 5.71 -2.99
N ILE A 272 -10.73 6.68 -3.44
CA ILE A 272 -10.24 8.00 -3.85
C ILE A 272 -9.64 8.74 -2.66
N ASP A 273 -10.34 8.79 -1.53
CA ASP A 273 -9.85 9.43 -0.31
C ASP A 273 -8.55 8.78 0.17
N HIS A 274 -8.44 7.46 0.01
CA HIS A 274 -7.24 6.72 0.33
C HIS A 274 -6.09 7.07 -0.61
N PHE A 275 -6.36 7.09 -1.91
CA PHE A 275 -5.38 7.46 -2.92
C PHE A 275 -4.90 8.90 -2.73
N GLU A 276 -5.79 9.86 -2.51
CA GLU A 276 -5.40 11.27 -2.34
C GLU A 276 -4.70 11.57 -1.01
N ASN A 277 -5.10 10.88 0.05
CA ASN A 277 -4.67 11.21 1.41
C ASN A 277 -3.67 10.21 2.00
N HIS A 278 -3.58 8.99 1.45
CA HIS A 278 -2.84 7.88 2.04
C HIS A 278 -1.84 7.20 1.12
N TYR A 279 -1.81 7.56 -0.16
CA TYR A 279 -0.92 6.94 -1.16
C TYR A 279 0.57 7.05 -0.85
N THR A 280 0.90 7.54 0.29
CA THR A 280 2.26 7.68 0.80
C THR A 280 2.56 6.73 1.96
N TYR A 281 1.83 5.62 2.07
CA TYR A 281 2.23 4.56 2.97
C TYR A 281 3.11 3.57 2.23
N PRO A 282 4.34 3.36 2.75
CA PRO A 282 5.05 2.13 2.43
C PRO A 282 4.37 0.95 3.12
#